data_38ecbf9e2f8b18b292cbc71942e38d48
#
_entry.id   38ecbf9e2f8b18b292cbc71942e38d48
#
_cell.length_a   1.000
_cell.length_b   1.000
_cell.length_c   1.000
_cell.angle_alpha   90.00
_cell.angle_beta   90.00
_cell.angle_gamma   90.00
#
_symmetry.space_group_name_H-M   'P 1'
#
loop_
_entity.id
_entity.type
_entity.pdbx_description
1 polymer ?
#
loop_
_entity_poly.entity_id
_entity_poly.type
_entity_poly.pdbx_seq_one_letter_code
_entity_poly.pdbx_strand_id
1 'polypeptide(L)'
;PLTVHVYLEGDFPASFRQLQNETKFMLEEFRKINPKIDYKFIDPIKTKMSKDTLAAMGMQPSILPDMKDGKISEIVMFPFAALKYNSYGSSIPLIINQSGIDASEQLTRSIENLEYNFASNIKAITEEEKKNIGILINQDELGPSQFQGFMDMALESYNAGPVIPENQTELSLADIPKLKQMHALVIAKPRKAFTENEKVILDQYIMNGGKTLWMIDAVNAEMDTLFQSKKIMAYPM
;
A
#
# COMPACT_ATOMS: atom_id res chain seq x y z
N PRO A 1 0.59 18.72 -14.72
CA PRO A 1 1.79 18.74 -13.89
C PRO A 1 1.52 18.08 -12.54
N LEU A 2 2.54 17.41 -12.00
CA LEU A 2 2.54 16.87 -10.64
C LEU A 2 3.14 17.92 -9.71
N THR A 3 2.44 18.28 -8.65
CA THR A 3 2.93 19.21 -7.63
C THR A 3 3.20 18.45 -6.33
N VAL A 4 4.37 18.68 -5.74
CA VAL A 4 4.79 18.06 -4.47
C VAL A 4 5.05 19.16 -3.45
N HIS A 5 4.29 19.19 -2.37
CA HIS A 5 4.53 20.09 -1.24
C HIS A 5 5.13 19.29 -0.08
N VAL A 6 6.37 19.57 0.27
CA VAL A 6 7.07 18.91 1.38
C VAL A 6 6.97 19.79 2.62
N TYR A 7 6.33 19.30 3.67
CA TYR A 7 6.10 20.05 4.93
C TYR A 7 7.21 19.84 5.96
N LEU A 8 8.38 19.42 5.50
CA LEU A 8 9.59 19.27 6.30
C LEU A 8 10.52 20.46 6.05
N GLU A 9 10.12 21.65 6.55
CA GLU A 9 10.90 22.90 6.50
C GLU A 9 10.85 23.58 7.86
N GLY A 10 11.98 24.07 8.35
CA GLY A 10 12.10 24.71 9.65
C GLY A 10 13.45 24.50 10.32
N ASP A 11 13.52 24.77 11.62
CA ASP A 11 14.71 24.55 12.44
C ASP A 11 14.61 23.19 13.12
N PHE A 12 15.38 22.21 12.61
CA PHE A 12 15.32 20.81 13.05
C PHE A 12 16.68 20.34 13.55
N PRO A 13 16.72 19.24 14.35
CA PRO A 13 17.94 18.49 14.64
C PRO A 13 18.63 17.99 13.36
N ALA A 14 19.95 17.75 13.44
CA ALA A 14 20.76 17.37 12.29
C ALA A 14 20.24 16.16 11.53
N SER A 15 19.70 15.17 12.22
CA SER A 15 19.13 13.95 11.64
C SER A 15 17.91 14.23 10.72
N PHE A 16 17.06 15.19 11.09
CA PHE A 16 15.91 15.57 10.25
C PHE A 16 16.32 16.48 9.09
N ARG A 17 17.42 17.25 9.25
CA ARG A 17 18.01 17.98 8.10
C ARG A 17 18.55 17.01 7.05
N GLN A 18 19.09 15.87 7.48
CA GLN A 18 19.50 14.83 6.54
C GLN A 18 18.28 14.31 5.75
N LEU A 19 17.19 13.95 6.43
CA LEU A 19 15.95 13.52 5.75
C LEU A 19 15.44 14.59 4.77
N GLN A 20 15.44 15.87 5.16
CA GLN A 20 15.07 16.99 4.30
C GLN A 20 15.96 17.07 3.04
N ASN A 21 17.28 16.99 3.24
CA ASN A 21 18.25 17.09 2.13
C ASN A 21 18.13 15.90 1.17
N GLU A 22 17.98 14.68 1.68
CA GLU A 22 17.79 13.49 0.85
C GLU A 22 16.46 13.55 0.09
N THR A 23 15.39 14.03 0.73
CA THR A 23 14.11 14.28 0.05
C THR A 23 14.25 15.31 -1.07
N LYS A 24 14.98 16.41 -0.82
CA LYS A 24 15.23 17.44 -1.83
C LYS A 24 16.04 16.89 -2.99
N PHE A 25 17.14 16.18 -2.69
CA PHE A 25 17.99 15.57 -3.72
C PHE A 25 17.21 14.61 -4.61
N MET A 26 16.43 13.72 -4.02
CA MET A 26 15.59 12.76 -4.75
C MET A 26 14.56 13.48 -5.65
N LEU A 27 13.89 14.52 -5.15
CA LEU A 27 12.92 15.29 -5.96
C LEU A 27 13.58 16.06 -7.10
N GLU A 28 14.82 16.52 -6.91
CA GLU A 28 15.62 17.11 -8.00
C GLU A 28 15.95 16.08 -9.08
N GLU A 29 16.31 14.84 -8.71
CA GLU A 29 16.53 13.76 -9.67
C GLU A 29 15.24 13.40 -10.42
N PHE A 30 14.12 13.30 -9.73
CA PHE A 30 12.81 13.05 -10.37
C PHE A 30 12.46 14.18 -11.37
N ARG A 31 12.72 15.44 -11.01
CA ARG A 31 12.47 16.58 -11.89
C ARG A 31 13.40 16.61 -13.11
N LYS A 32 14.64 16.14 -13.00
CA LYS A 32 15.55 15.98 -14.15
C LYS A 32 15.00 14.96 -15.15
N ILE A 33 14.40 13.85 -14.66
CA ILE A 33 13.80 12.81 -15.49
C ILE A 33 12.47 13.32 -16.10
N ASN A 34 11.64 13.97 -15.30
CA ASN A 34 10.35 14.50 -15.73
C ASN A 34 10.18 15.97 -15.29
N PRO A 35 10.44 16.94 -16.19
CA PRO A 35 10.32 18.38 -15.89
C PRO A 35 8.89 18.86 -15.54
N LYS A 36 7.88 17.99 -15.66
CA LYS A 36 6.49 18.30 -15.24
C LYS A 36 6.27 18.10 -13.75
N ILE A 37 7.29 17.64 -13.02
CA ILE A 37 7.27 17.54 -11.56
C ILE A 37 7.74 18.88 -11.00
N ASP A 38 6.86 19.54 -10.25
CA ASP A 38 7.18 20.73 -9.48
C ASP A 38 7.12 20.41 -7.99
N TYR A 39 8.08 20.96 -7.22
CA TYR A 39 8.09 20.73 -5.78
C TYR A 39 8.45 21.98 -4.99
N LYS A 40 7.93 22.08 -3.78
CA LYS A 40 8.18 23.17 -2.86
C LYS A 40 8.26 22.66 -1.42
N PHE A 41 9.27 23.14 -0.69
CA PHE A 41 9.33 22.96 0.76
C PHE A 41 8.55 24.07 1.45
N ILE A 42 7.74 23.71 2.43
CA ILE A 42 6.83 24.61 3.14
C ILE A 42 7.03 24.41 4.64
N ASP A 43 7.29 25.50 5.34
CA ASP A 43 7.24 25.54 6.79
C ASP A 43 5.80 25.82 7.24
N PRO A 44 5.07 24.84 7.75
CA PRO A 44 3.66 25.02 8.12
C PRO A 44 3.48 25.97 9.31
N ILE A 45 4.51 26.15 10.13
CA ILE A 45 4.47 27.05 11.29
C ILE A 45 4.61 28.49 10.80
N LYS A 46 5.60 28.78 9.96
CA LYS A 46 5.80 30.13 9.37
C LYS A 46 4.64 30.54 8.47
N THR A 47 4.07 29.61 7.72
CA THR A 47 2.91 29.87 6.87
C THR A 47 1.59 29.92 7.63
N LYS A 48 1.62 29.71 8.97
CA LYS A 48 0.44 29.75 9.84
C LYS A 48 -0.68 28.80 9.39
N MET A 49 -0.31 27.65 8.84
CA MET A 49 -1.30 26.62 8.49
C MET A 49 -2.00 26.12 9.76
N SER A 50 -3.32 26.02 9.70
CA SER A 50 -4.06 25.51 10.86
C SER A 50 -3.80 24.01 11.08
N LYS A 51 -3.79 23.58 12.34
CA LYS A 51 -3.66 22.16 12.68
C LYS A 51 -4.78 21.32 12.06
N ASP A 52 -5.98 21.89 11.98
CA ASP A 52 -7.15 21.23 11.38
C ASP A 52 -6.94 20.99 9.88
N THR A 53 -6.34 21.95 9.18
CA THR A 53 -6.00 21.77 7.75
C THR A 53 -5.00 20.64 7.55
N LEU A 54 -3.94 20.59 8.37
CA LEU A 54 -2.92 19.54 8.30
C LEU A 54 -3.51 18.18 8.68
N ALA A 55 -4.33 18.13 9.73
CA ALA A 55 -5.03 16.91 10.14
C ALA A 55 -6.01 16.40 9.07
N ALA A 56 -6.73 17.29 8.40
CA ALA A 56 -7.62 16.94 7.28
C ALA A 56 -6.85 16.37 6.07
N MET A 57 -5.56 16.73 5.93
CA MET A 57 -4.65 16.13 4.94
C MET A 57 -4.01 14.83 5.43
N GLY A 58 -4.39 14.31 6.59
CA GLY A 58 -3.83 13.10 7.20
C GLY A 58 -2.45 13.29 7.83
N MET A 59 -2.00 14.54 8.04
CA MET A 59 -0.67 14.85 8.56
C MET A 59 -0.71 14.99 10.08
N GLN A 60 0.00 14.12 10.78
CA GLN A 60 0.16 14.18 12.22
C GLN A 60 1.49 14.87 12.59
N PRO A 61 1.50 15.76 13.60
CA PRO A 61 2.74 16.37 14.06
C PRO A 61 3.65 15.36 14.74
N SER A 62 4.95 15.48 14.48
CA SER A 62 5.99 14.88 15.31
C SER A 62 6.51 15.92 16.29
N ILE A 63 6.52 15.58 17.58
CA ILE A 63 6.97 16.47 18.66
C ILE A 63 8.29 15.92 19.19
N LEU A 64 9.34 16.71 19.10
CA LEU A 64 10.67 16.36 19.61
C LEU A 64 11.05 17.25 20.80
N PRO A 65 11.59 16.67 21.88
CA PRO A 65 12.18 17.50 22.93
C PRO A 65 13.44 18.20 22.42
N ASP A 66 13.56 19.46 22.71
CA ASP A 66 14.75 20.28 22.42
C ASP A 66 15.25 20.93 23.73
N MET A 67 16.56 20.96 23.89
CA MET A 67 17.20 21.62 25.06
C MET A 67 17.98 22.83 24.53
N LYS A 68 17.39 24.03 24.67
CA LYS A 68 18.07 25.29 24.40
C LYS A 68 18.25 26.07 25.71
N ASP A 69 19.48 26.49 26.01
CA ASP A 69 19.85 27.32 27.17
C ASP A 69 19.35 26.76 28.53
N GLY A 70 19.39 25.43 28.70
CA GLY A 70 18.94 24.76 29.92
C GLY A 70 17.42 24.73 30.12
N LYS A 71 16.65 25.15 29.13
CA LYS A 71 15.18 25.03 29.10
C LYS A 71 14.74 23.92 28.15
N ILE A 72 13.79 23.12 28.64
CA ILE A 72 13.14 22.13 27.75
C ILE A 72 12.12 22.88 26.91
N SER A 73 12.28 22.80 25.61
CA SER A 73 11.33 23.26 24.59
C SER A 73 10.91 22.09 23.70
N GLU A 74 9.86 22.28 22.94
CA GLU A 74 9.38 21.27 22.00
C GLU A 74 9.49 21.80 20.56
N ILE A 75 10.09 20.98 19.68
CA ILE A 75 10.06 21.23 18.25
C ILE A 75 8.89 20.46 17.66
N VAL A 76 7.96 21.19 17.06
CA VAL A 76 6.83 20.61 16.33
C VAL A 76 7.18 20.59 14.86
N MET A 77 7.12 19.45 14.22
CA MET A 77 7.36 19.28 12.78
C MET A 77 6.31 18.41 12.13
N PHE A 78 6.20 18.52 10.82
CA PHE A 78 5.28 17.74 9.99
C PHE A 78 6.08 17.03 8.89
N PRO A 79 6.64 15.83 9.17
CA PRO A 79 7.45 15.09 8.21
C PRO A 79 6.57 14.38 7.17
N PHE A 80 5.94 15.18 6.32
CA PHE A 80 5.02 14.72 5.29
C PHE A 80 5.26 15.45 3.97
N ALA A 81 4.88 14.79 2.88
CA ALA A 81 4.74 15.42 1.57
C ALA A 81 3.30 15.24 1.07
N ALA A 82 2.71 16.29 0.51
CA ALA A 82 1.45 16.21 -0.23
C ALA A 82 1.72 16.21 -1.72
N LEU A 83 1.17 15.25 -2.43
CA LEU A 83 1.20 15.14 -3.88
C LEU A 83 -0.15 15.59 -4.42
N LYS A 84 -0.13 16.32 -5.54
CA LYS A 84 -1.32 16.71 -6.27
C LYS A 84 -1.12 16.52 -7.77
N TYR A 85 -2.02 15.78 -8.38
CA TYR A 85 -2.08 15.60 -9.84
C TYR A 85 -3.53 15.72 -10.31
N ASN A 86 -3.83 16.72 -11.12
CA ASN A 86 -5.21 17.07 -11.53
C ASN A 86 -6.11 17.28 -10.29
N SER A 87 -7.19 16.50 -10.18
CA SER A 87 -8.10 16.48 -9.04
C SER A 87 -7.72 15.50 -7.94
N TYR A 88 -6.70 14.68 -8.16
CA TYR A 88 -6.24 13.65 -7.21
C TYR A 88 -5.17 14.19 -6.28
N GLY A 89 -5.16 13.72 -5.05
CA GLY A 89 -4.14 14.05 -4.06
C GLY A 89 -3.81 12.87 -3.17
N SER A 90 -2.59 12.84 -2.67
CA SER A 90 -2.10 11.86 -1.70
C SER A 90 -1.18 12.54 -0.70
N SER A 91 -1.11 12.05 0.52
CA SER A 91 -0.11 12.45 1.51
C SER A 91 0.83 11.29 1.80
N ILE A 92 2.13 11.58 1.84
CA ILE A 92 3.19 10.61 2.09
C ILE A 92 3.84 10.95 3.42
N PRO A 93 3.81 10.07 4.44
CA PRO A 93 4.66 10.23 5.60
C PRO A 93 6.12 10.02 5.20
N LEU A 94 7.00 10.96 5.58
CA LEU A 94 8.44 10.87 5.33
C LEU A 94 9.16 10.04 6.39
N ILE A 95 8.48 9.74 7.50
CA ILE A 95 8.97 8.87 8.57
C ILE A 95 8.11 7.63 8.63
N ILE A 96 8.78 6.48 8.56
CA ILE A 96 8.14 5.18 8.73
C ILE A 96 8.13 4.83 10.21
N ASN A 97 6.96 4.85 10.83
CA ASN A 97 6.79 4.44 12.21
C ASN A 97 6.71 2.91 12.28
N GLN A 98 7.76 2.29 12.78
CA GLN A 98 7.80 0.84 13.00
C GLN A 98 8.04 0.55 14.48
N SER A 99 7.16 -0.23 15.10
CA SER A 99 7.31 -0.63 16.50
C SER A 99 8.57 -1.50 16.68
N GLY A 100 9.29 -1.28 17.78
CA GLY A 100 10.43 -2.11 18.17
C GLY A 100 11.79 -1.69 17.61
N ILE A 101 11.88 -0.60 16.86
CA ILE A 101 13.15 -0.01 16.42
C ILE A 101 13.33 1.39 17.02
N ASP A 102 14.57 1.80 17.22
CA ASP A 102 14.88 3.12 17.75
C ASP A 102 14.68 4.25 16.73
N ALA A 103 14.61 5.50 17.21
CA ALA A 103 14.36 6.66 16.36
C ALA A 103 15.42 6.89 15.28
N SER A 104 16.69 6.54 15.54
CA SER A 104 17.77 6.68 14.57
C SER A 104 17.65 5.67 13.45
N GLU A 105 17.34 4.43 13.78
CA GLU A 105 17.11 3.37 12.80
C GLU A 105 15.83 3.64 11.98
N GLN A 106 14.75 4.14 12.62
CA GLN A 106 13.54 4.57 11.90
C GLN A 106 13.85 5.61 10.84
N LEU A 107 14.67 6.60 11.19
CA LEU A 107 15.04 7.67 10.27
C LEU A 107 15.91 7.15 9.11
N THR A 108 16.88 6.27 9.39
CA THR A 108 17.71 5.63 8.37
C THR A 108 16.84 4.85 7.38
N ARG A 109 15.97 3.99 7.87
CA ARG A 109 15.03 3.23 7.04
C ARG A 109 14.07 4.11 6.26
N SER A 110 13.66 5.24 6.85
CA SER A 110 12.81 6.21 6.17
C SER A 110 13.52 6.83 4.97
N ILE A 111 14.80 7.19 5.12
CA ILE A 111 15.62 7.72 4.03
C ILE A 111 15.81 6.67 2.93
N GLU A 112 16.14 5.44 3.29
CA GLU A 112 16.32 4.34 2.34
C GLU A 112 15.05 4.03 1.51
N ASN A 113 13.87 4.28 2.08
CA ASN A 113 12.59 4.02 1.43
C ASN A 113 11.97 5.26 0.72
N LEU A 114 12.61 6.43 0.75
CA LEU A 114 12.06 7.65 0.15
C LEU A 114 11.69 7.47 -1.32
N GLU A 115 12.61 6.94 -2.12
CA GLU A 115 12.38 6.75 -3.56
C GLU A 115 11.19 5.86 -3.83
N TYR A 116 11.12 4.71 -3.15
CA TYR A 116 9.99 3.79 -3.28
C TYR A 116 8.66 4.45 -2.87
N ASN A 117 8.65 5.16 -1.74
CA ASN A 117 7.44 5.81 -1.24
C ASN A 117 6.94 6.89 -2.19
N PHE A 118 7.83 7.72 -2.73
CA PHE A 118 7.43 8.73 -3.71
C PHE A 118 7.03 8.12 -5.04
N ALA A 119 7.82 7.19 -5.58
CA ALA A 119 7.54 6.56 -6.87
C ALA A 119 6.21 5.81 -6.86
N SER A 120 5.92 5.03 -5.80
CA SER A 120 4.67 4.28 -5.67
C SER A 120 3.45 5.20 -5.56
N ASN A 121 3.55 6.27 -4.74
CA ASN A 121 2.46 7.24 -4.61
C ASN A 121 2.25 8.08 -5.88
N ILE A 122 3.32 8.51 -6.55
CA ILE A 122 3.22 9.20 -7.84
C ILE A 122 2.52 8.31 -8.85
N LYS A 123 2.94 7.04 -8.95
CA LYS A 123 2.28 6.07 -9.82
C LYS A 123 0.80 5.94 -9.49
N ALA A 124 0.45 5.76 -8.22
CA ALA A 124 -0.93 5.58 -7.79
C ALA A 124 -1.86 6.75 -8.14
N ILE A 125 -1.39 8.01 -8.04
CA ILE A 125 -2.22 9.20 -8.35
C ILE A 125 -2.20 9.60 -9.82
N THR A 126 -1.22 9.12 -10.61
CA THR A 126 -1.11 9.43 -12.05
C THR A 126 -1.70 8.33 -12.94
N GLU A 127 -1.96 7.17 -12.40
CA GLU A 127 -2.58 6.04 -13.13
C GLU A 127 -4.08 6.34 -13.28
N GLU A 128 -4.52 6.58 -14.52
CA GLU A 128 -5.91 6.99 -14.81
C GLU A 128 -6.92 5.88 -14.52
N GLU A 129 -6.51 4.63 -14.71
CA GLU A 129 -7.35 3.45 -14.43
C GLU A 129 -6.57 2.41 -13.64
N LYS A 130 -7.00 2.17 -12.40
CA LYS A 130 -6.46 1.06 -11.63
C LYS A 130 -6.87 -0.28 -12.25
N LYS A 131 -5.92 -1.20 -12.34
CA LYS A 131 -6.19 -2.56 -12.82
C LYS A 131 -7.07 -3.31 -11.82
N ASN A 132 -8.01 -4.09 -12.34
CA ASN A 132 -8.92 -4.90 -11.51
C ASN A 132 -8.25 -6.22 -11.13
N ILE A 133 -8.25 -6.53 -9.84
CA ILE A 133 -7.81 -7.82 -9.29
C ILE A 133 -9.01 -8.50 -8.65
N GLY A 134 -9.36 -9.67 -9.16
CA GLY A 134 -10.39 -10.53 -8.59
C GLY A 134 -9.80 -11.50 -7.56
N ILE A 135 -10.47 -11.66 -6.44
CA ILE A 135 -10.13 -12.65 -5.43
C ILE A 135 -11.21 -13.71 -5.44
N LEU A 136 -10.84 -14.93 -5.81
CA LEU A 136 -11.78 -16.04 -5.85
C LEU A 136 -12.12 -16.48 -4.43
N ILE A 137 -13.42 -16.73 -4.17
CA ILE A 137 -13.92 -17.05 -2.82
C ILE A 137 -14.90 -18.22 -2.79
N ASN A 138 -14.92 -19.06 -3.82
CA ASN A 138 -15.91 -20.15 -3.95
C ASN A 138 -15.37 -21.56 -3.61
N GLN A 139 -14.07 -21.68 -3.34
CA GLN A 139 -13.43 -22.95 -2.96
C GLN A 139 -13.01 -23.00 -1.48
N ASP A 140 -13.74 -22.28 -0.62
CA ASP A 140 -13.46 -22.21 0.83
C ASP A 140 -12.05 -21.67 1.12
N GLU A 141 -11.66 -20.64 0.38
CA GLU A 141 -10.38 -19.95 0.46
C GLU A 141 -10.22 -19.21 1.80
N LEU A 142 -9.13 -18.45 1.94
CA LEU A 142 -8.88 -17.64 3.13
C LEU A 142 -10.03 -16.64 3.37
N GLY A 143 -10.49 -16.60 4.61
CA GLY A 143 -11.51 -15.64 5.03
C GLY A 143 -11.02 -14.18 5.02
N PRO A 144 -11.94 -13.19 5.01
CA PRO A 144 -11.59 -11.77 4.92
C PRO A 144 -10.57 -11.31 5.98
N SER A 145 -10.69 -11.78 7.22
CA SER A 145 -9.78 -11.41 8.31
C SER A 145 -8.34 -11.90 8.12
N GLN A 146 -8.19 -13.08 7.52
CA GLN A 146 -6.87 -13.67 7.23
C GLN A 146 -6.21 -13.04 6.01
N PHE A 147 -6.99 -12.42 5.13
CA PHE A 147 -6.54 -11.85 3.87
C PHE A 147 -6.49 -10.31 3.91
N GLN A 148 -6.85 -9.70 5.03
CA GLN A 148 -6.99 -8.25 5.17
C GLN A 148 -5.69 -7.50 4.81
N GLY A 149 -4.55 -7.94 5.34
CA GLY A 149 -3.27 -7.26 5.06
C GLY A 149 -2.88 -7.27 3.56
N PHE A 150 -3.21 -8.35 2.84
CA PHE A 150 -3.03 -8.38 1.38
C PHE A 150 -4.00 -7.42 0.69
N MET A 151 -5.26 -7.37 1.14
CA MET A 151 -6.27 -6.49 0.57
C MET A 151 -5.90 -5.02 0.75
N ASP A 152 -5.46 -4.62 1.95
CA ASP A 152 -5.05 -3.25 2.24
C ASP A 152 -3.92 -2.82 1.30
N MET A 153 -2.89 -3.67 1.14
CA MET A 153 -1.78 -3.41 0.23
C MET A 153 -2.22 -3.39 -1.25
N ALA A 154 -3.10 -4.31 -1.65
CA ALA A 154 -3.59 -4.37 -3.03
C ALA A 154 -4.42 -3.13 -3.40
N LEU A 155 -5.28 -2.65 -2.49
CA LEU A 155 -6.14 -1.49 -2.70
C LEU A 155 -5.38 -0.16 -2.86
N GLU A 156 -4.13 -0.08 -2.39
CA GLU A 156 -3.28 1.09 -2.63
C GLU A 156 -3.08 1.32 -4.14
N SER A 157 -2.87 0.26 -4.92
CA SER A 157 -2.49 0.34 -6.34
C SER A 157 -3.50 -0.25 -7.32
N TYR A 158 -4.46 -1.04 -6.86
CA TYR A 158 -5.40 -1.79 -7.69
C TYR A 158 -6.84 -1.62 -7.22
N ASN A 159 -7.81 -1.89 -8.11
CA ASN A 159 -9.17 -2.16 -7.73
C ASN A 159 -9.27 -3.65 -7.38
N ALA A 160 -9.17 -3.99 -6.11
CA ALA A 160 -9.22 -5.37 -5.65
C ALA A 160 -10.57 -5.69 -4.99
N GLY A 161 -11.11 -6.87 -5.28
CA GLY A 161 -12.38 -7.28 -4.69
C GLY A 161 -12.71 -8.75 -4.95
N PRO A 162 -13.70 -9.30 -4.19
CA PRO A 162 -14.10 -10.68 -4.33
C PRO A 162 -14.78 -10.95 -5.68
N VAL A 163 -14.46 -12.07 -6.27
CA VAL A 163 -15.20 -12.65 -7.40
C VAL A 163 -16.20 -13.62 -6.83
N ILE A 164 -17.44 -13.17 -6.75
CA ILE A 164 -18.58 -13.98 -6.31
C ILE A 164 -19.23 -14.57 -7.57
N PRO A 165 -19.30 -15.91 -7.73
CA PRO A 165 -20.04 -16.53 -8.82
C PRO A 165 -21.51 -16.10 -8.84
N GLU A 166 -22.13 -16.01 -10.02
CA GLU A 166 -23.53 -15.60 -10.14
C GLU A 166 -24.48 -16.53 -9.39
N ASN A 167 -24.20 -17.83 -9.40
CA ASN A 167 -24.99 -18.82 -8.65
C ASN A 167 -24.57 -18.95 -7.17
N GLN A 168 -23.61 -18.15 -6.70
CA GLN A 168 -23.06 -18.11 -5.33
C GLN A 168 -22.38 -19.40 -4.86
N THR A 169 -22.17 -20.36 -5.72
CA THR A 169 -21.58 -21.66 -5.35
C THR A 169 -20.34 -22.00 -6.16
N GLU A 170 -20.45 -22.02 -7.50
CA GLU A 170 -19.36 -22.41 -8.38
C GLU A 170 -19.32 -21.51 -9.64
N LEU A 171 -18.14 -21.39 -10.24
CA LEU A 171 -17.99 -20.64 -11.47
C LEU A 171 -18.77 -21.30 -12.59
N SER A 172 -19.45 -20.47 -13.38
CA SER A 172 -20.26 -20.87 -14.52
C SER A 172 -19.89 -20.06 -15.76
N LEU A 173 -20.43 -20.44 -16.92
CA LEU A 173 -20.23 -19.68 -18.16
C LEU A 173 -20.76 -18.24 -18.05
N ALA A 174 -21.72 -17.99 -17.19
CA ALA A 174 -22.26 -16.65 -16.93
C ALA A 174 -21.22 -15.72 -16.28
N ASP A 175 -20.22 -16.25 -15.59
CA ASP A 175 -19.18 -15.48 -14.92
C ASP A 175 -18.07 -14.99 -15.87
N ILE A 176 -17.97 -15.55 -17.09
CA ILE A 176 -16.91 -15.21 -18.06
C ILE A 176 -16.85 -13.72 -18.36
N PRO A 177 -17.94 -12.97 -18.56
CA PRO A 177 -17.87 -11.53 -18.80
C PRO A 177 -17.26 -10.76 -17.62
N LYS A 178 -17.53 -11.18 -16.40
CA LYS A 178 -16.96 -10.60 -15.18
C LYS A 178 -15.48 -10.93 -15.05
N LEU A 179 -15.10 -12.18 -15.31
CA LEU A 179 -13.71 -12.61 -15.28
C LEU A 179 -12.86 -11.85 -16.32
N LYS A 180 -13.39 -11.59 -17.52
CA LYS A 180 -12.69 -10.82 -18.56
C LYS A 180 -12.36 -9.38 -18.15
N GLN A 181 -13.06 -8.82 -17.18
CA GLN A 181 -12.76 -7.49 -16.65
C GLN A 181 -11.62 -7.52 -15.62
N MET A 182 -11.25 -8.69 -15.12
CA MET A 182 -10.16 -8.86 -14.18
C MET A 182 -8.83 -8.99 -14.91
N HIS A 183 -7.86 -8.17 -14.54
CA HIS A 183 -6.48 -8.25 -15.05
C HIS A 183 -5.69 -9.40 -14.41
N ALA A 184 -6.06 -9.73 -13.17
CA ALA A 184 -5.53 -10.89 -12.47
C ALA A 184 -6.59 -11.49 -11.53
N LEU A 185 -6.49 -12.81 -11.31
CA LEU A 185 -7.24 -13.54 -10.29
C LEU A 185 -6.28 -14.05 -9.21
N VAL A 186 -6.66 -13.88 -7.96
CA VAL A 186 -5.96 -14.43 -6.80
C VAL A 186 -6.78 -15.56 -6.23
N ILE A 187 -6.15 -16.71 -6.06
CA ILE A 187 -6.72 -17.93 -5.50
C ILE A 187 -5.88 -18.29 -4.29
N ALA A 188 -6.43 -18.00 -3.10
CA ALA A 188 -5.69 -18.05 -1.86
C ALA A 188 -6.12 -19.21 -0.98
N LYS A 189 -5.30 -20.26 -0.92
CA LYS A 189 -5.53 -21.45 -0.10
C LYS A 189 -6.89 -22.12 -0.39
N PRO A 190 -7.16 -22.54 -1.63
CA PRO A 190 -8.39 -23.29 -1.94
C PRO A 190 -8.41 -24.57 -1.13
N ARG A 191 -9.54 -24.86 -0.48
CA ARG A 191 -9.74 -26.03 0.38
C ARG A 191 -10.65 -27.09 -0.24
N LYS A 192 -11.33 -26.72 -1.33
CA LYS A 192 -12.17 -27.62 -2.11
C LYS A 192 -11.59 -27.82 -3.50
N ALA A 193 -11.84 -28.98 -4.07
CA ALA A 193 -11.45 -29.27 -5.44
C ALA A 193 -12.32 -28.47 -6.41
N PHE A 194 -11.70 -27.93 -7.45
CA PHE A 194 -12.42 -27.30 -8.55
C PHE A 194 -13.17 -28.36 -9.37
N THR A 195 -14.40 -28.06 -9.74
CA THR A 195 -15.18 -28.87 -10.66
C THR A 195 -14.58 -28.83 -12.07
N GLU A 196 -14.91 -29.80 -12.93
CA GLU A 196 -14.42 -29.81 -14.31
C GLU A 196 -14.86 -28.54 -15.09
N ASN A 197 -16.06 -28.03 -14.82
CA ASN A 197 -16.53 -26.79 -15.41
C ASN A 197 -15.69 -25.57 -14.95
N GLU A 198 -15.38 -25.47 -13.67
CA GLU A 198 -14.55 -24.39 -13.14
C GLU A 198 -13.14 -24.44 -13.71
N LYS A 199 -12.56 -25.63 -13.83
CA LYS A 199 -11.24 -25.81 -14.48
C LYS A 199 -11.25 -25.29 -15.90
N VAL A 200 -12.28 -25.62 -16.68
CA VAL A 200 -12.43 -25.13 -18.07
C VAL A 200 -12.57 -23.61 -18.09
N ILE A 201 -13.35 -23.01 -17.18
CA ILE A 201 -13.54 -21.55 -17.13
C ILE A 201 -12.24 -20.84 -16.76
N LEU A 202 -11.50 -21.35 -15.77
CA LEU A 202 -10.21 -20.79 -15.36
C LEU A 202 -9.17 -20.97 -16.47
N ASP A 203 -9.14 -22.13 -17.14
CA ASP A 203 -8.28 -22.38 -18.30
C ASP A 203 -8.58 -21.36 -19.42
N GLN A 204 -9.85 -21.18 -19.77
CA GLN A 204 -10.25 -20.18 -20.76
C GLN A 204 -9.87 -18.75 -20.35
N TYR A 205 -9.98 -18.41 -19.07
CA TYR A 205 -9.52 -17.12 -18.57
C TYR A 205 -8.02 -16.94 -18.80
N ILE A 206 -7.20 -17.94 -18.45
CA ILE A 206 -5.74 -17.93 -18.62
C ILE A 206 -5.36 -17.89 -20.09
N MET A 207 -5.97 -18.73 -20.92
CA MET A 207 -5.71 -18.81 -22.36
C MET A 207 -6.06 -17.51 -23.10
N ASN A 208 -7.01 -16.73 -22.59
CA ASN A 208 -7.34 -15.41 -23.12
C ASN A 208 -6.47 -14.28 -22.54
N GLY A 209 -5.36 -14.60 -21.86
CA GLY A 209 -4.39 -13.62 -21.34
C GLY A 209 -4.65 -13.16 -19.92
N GLY A 210 -5.61 -13.72 -19.21
CA GLY A 210 -5.82 -13.53 -17.78
C GLY A 210 -4.62 -14.04 -16.98
N LYS A 211 -4.28 -13.31 -15.91
CA LYS A 211 -3.16 -13.68 -15.02
C LYS A 211 -3.72 -14.30 -13.75
N THR A 212 -3.03 -15.28 -13.20
CA THR A 212 -3.44 -15.93 -11.96
C THR A 212 -2.30 -15.94 -10.96
N LEU A 213 -2.63 -15.68 -9.70
CA LEU A 213 -1.75 -15.89 -8.56
C LEU A 213 -2.36 -17.00 -7.70
N TRP A 214 -1.66 -18.13 -7.63
CA TRP A 214 -2.04 -19.26 -6.82
C TRP A 214 -1.19 -19.31 -5.55
N MET A 215 -1.84 -19.23 -4.41
CA MET A 215 -1.23 -19.44 -3.10
C MET A 215 -1.78 -20.75 -2.54
N ILE A 216 -0.99 -21.80 -2.64
CA ILE A 216 -1.43 -23.16 -2.36
C ILE A 216 -0.62 -23.74 -1.21
N ASP A 217 -1.31 -24.29 -0.23
CA ASP A 217 -0.70 -25.09 0.81
C ASP A 217 -0.68 -26.56 0.36
N ALA A 218 0.49 -27.19 0.34
CA ALA A 218 0.61 -28.61 0.03
C ALA A 218 -0.08 -29.52 1.07
N VAL A 219 -0.26 -29.01 2.30
CA VAL A 219 -0.91 -29.70 3.41
C VAL A 219 -1.79 -28.73 4.18
N ASN A 220 -2.92 -29.21 4.68
CA ASN A 220 -3.72 -28.41 5.60
C ASN A 220 -3.09 -28.45 7.01
N ALA A 221 -2.44 -27.36 7.38
CA ALA A 221 -1.91 -27.16 8.71
C ALA A 221 -2.51 -25.90 9.31
N GLU A 222 -3.67 -26.01 9.95
CA GLU A 222 -4.22 -24.91 10.73
C GLU A 222 -3.61 -24.92 12.12
N MET A 223 -2.99 -23.79 12.51
CA MET A 223 -2.30 -23.67 13.80
C MET A 223 -3.21 -24.03 14.98
N ASP A 224 -4.48 -23.65 14.91
CA ASP A 224 -5.46 -23.93 15.97
C ASP A 224 -5.79 -25.43 16.10
N THR A 225 -5.69 -26.18 15.00
CA THR A 225 -5.91 -27.63 14.99
C THR A 225 -4.65 -28.43 15.23
N LEU A 226 -3.45 -27.88 14.96
CA LEU A 226 -2.17 -28.52 15.25
C LEU A 226 -1.98 -28.81 16.75
N PHE A 227 -2.52 -27.98 17.62
CA PHE A 227 -2.50 -28.20 19.07
C PHE A 227 -3.51 -29.27 19.53
N GLN A 228 -4.51 -29.60 18.71
CA GLN A 228 -5.61 -30.52 19.06
C GLN A 228 -5.59 -31.83 18.26
N SER A 229 -4.89 -31.91 17.14
CA SER A 229 -4.89 -33.06 16.23
C SER A 229 -3.49 -33.49 15.82
N LYS A 230 -3.23 -34.80 15.85
CA LYS A 230 -1.99 -35.41 15.36
C LYS A 230 -2.01 -35.74 13.86
N LYS A 231 -3.04 -35.31 13.11
CA LYS A 231 -3.18 -35.60 11.68
C LYS A 231 -3.00 -34.38 10.85
N ILE A 232 -2.01 -34.42 9.97
CA ILE A 232 -1.85 -33.49 8.85
C ILE A 232 -2.69 -34.05 7.69
N MET A 233 -3.63 -33.26 7.17
CA MET A 233 -4.44 -33.66 6.02
C MET A 233 -3.92 -32.94 4.78
N ALA A 234 -3.65 -33.70 3.72
CA ALA A 234 -3.41 -33.16 2.39
C ALA A 234 -4.75 -32.93 1.69
N TYR A 235 -4.92 -31.79 1.04
CA TYR A 235 -6.07 -31.53 0.17
C TYR A 235 -5.75 -31.97 -1.25
N PRO A 236 -6.59 -32.75 -1.91
CA PRO A 236 -6.53 -32.92 -3.35
C PRO A 236 -6.96 -31.60 -4.01
N MET A 237 -6.17 -31.16 -4.97
CA MET A 237 -6.53 -30.09 -5.91
C MET A 237 -7.25 -30.64 -7.12
#